data_6aeb9324a0fd2c610ac0a4d438106572
#
_entry.id   6aeb9324a0fd2c610ac0a4d438106572
#
_cell.length_a   1.000
_cell.length_b   1.000
_cell.length_c   1.000
_cell.angle_alpha   90.00
_cell.angle_beta   90.00
_cell.angle_gamma   90.00
#
_symmetry.space_group_name_H-M   'P 1'
#
loop_
_entity.id
_entity.type
_entity.pdbx_description
1 polymer ?
#
loop_
_entity_poly.entity_id
_entity_poly.type
_entity_poly.pdbx_seq_one_letter_code
_entity_poly.pdbx_strand_id
1 'polypeptide(L)'
;LFSGTPCQVAGLRAFMGGEHRYLLCCDLVCHGVPSPLLFKMYLDYLEQQKKQKIVAYSFRDKRGGWKRLGVSSVYSDNSESFCGMFDDSYGLAFLKDLAFRRSCYRCRYAQKVRCGDITIADFWGVHRRYPHYDKDDKGTSLVLVNSRKGGDFLKKCDGKLFLGPANLEDALQYNPRLEHPCPMPRERTTFYSDLVRCGFRQVIVKYHLHPPSFICRTFQRASRGVRRAKVYFSGSVDR
;
A
#
# COMPACT_ATOMS: atom_id res chain seq x y z
N LEU A 1 12.19 -17.29 10.33
CA LEU A 1 11.11 -16.49 9.77
C LEU A 1 11.65 -15.57 8.67
N PHE A 2 11.00 -15.57 7.51
CA PHE A 2 11.21 -14.60 6.45
C PHE A 2 9.89 -13.89 6.13
N SER A 3 9.91 -12.55 6.04
CA SER A 3 8.76 -11.77 5.61
C SER A 3 9.12 -10.90 4.41
N GLY A 4 8.21 -10.77 3.46
CA GLY A 4 8.44 -9.97 2.27
C GLY A 4 7.26 -9.92 1.32
N THR A 5 7.45 -9.27 0.17
CA THR A 5 6.44 -9.32 -0.89
C THR A 5 6.32 -10.75 -1.44
N PRO A 6 5.18 -11.14 -2.04
CA PRO A 6 5.01 -12.51 -2.56
C PRO A 6 6.12 -12.93 -3.53
N CYS A 7 6.59 -12.01 -4.38
CA CYS A 7 7.68 -12.31 -5.31
C CYS A 7 9.04 -12.50 -4.61
N GLN A 8 9.28 -11.85 -3.47
CA GLN A 8 10.48 -12.08 -2.65
C GLN A 8 10.42 -13.44 -1.95
N VAL A 9 9.26 -13.80 -1.38
CA VAL A 9 9.04 -15.12 -0.78
C VAL A 9 9.21 -16.23 -1.83
N ALA A 10 8.61 -16.05 -3.01
CA ALA A 10 8.77 -17.01 -4.11
C ALA A 10 10.22 -17.14 -4.58
N GLY A 11 10.94 -16.00 -4.67
CA GLY A 11 12.36 -15.98 -5.01
C GLY A 11 13.22 -16.72 -3.99
N LEU A 12 12.97 -16.51 -2.69
CA LEU A 12 13.67 -17.24 -1.63
C LEU A 12 13.40 -18.76 -1.71
N ARG A 13 12.13 -19.15 -1.86
CA ARG A 13 11.78 -20.57 -2.01
C ARG A 13 12.45 -21.21 -3.22
N ALA A 14 12.49 -20.52 -4.36
CA ALA A 14 13.17 -20.99 -5.57
C ALA A 14 14.69 -21.13 -5.34
N PHE A 15 15.32 -20.16 -4.68
CA PHE A 15 16.74 -20.20 -4.33
C PHE A 15 17.09 -21.38 -3.41
N MET A 16 16.20 -21.71 -2.47
CA MET A 16 16.36 -22.83 -1.53
C MET A 16 15.97 -24.20 -2.10
N GLY A 17 15.54 -24.27 -3.35
CA GLY A 17 15.09 -25.52 -3.97
C GLY A 17 13.69 -25.98 -3.54
N GLY A 18 12.89 -25.11 -2.93
CA GLY A 18 11.51 -25.39 -2.52
C GLY A 18 11.18 -24.99 -1.08
N GLU A 19 10.24 -25.71 -0.49
CA GLU A 19 9.85 -25.49 0.91
C GLU A 19 10.88 -26.09 1.86
N HIS A 20 11.15 -25.37 2.95
CA HIS A 20 12.06 -25.82 3.98
C HIS A 20 11.34 -25.90 5.33
N ARG A 21 11.46 -27.04 6.04
CA ARG A 21 10.70 -27.32 7.27
C ARG A 21 10.93 -26.29 8.40
N TYR A 22 12.15 -25.74 8.48
CA TYR A 22 12.53 -24.77 9.52
C TYR A 22 12.31 -23.31 9.11
N LEU A 23 11.85 -23.06 7.89
CA LEU A 23 11.62 -21.72 7.39
C LEU A 23 10.11 -21.42 7.32
N LEU A 24 9.66 -20.53 8.17
CA LEU A 24 8.32 -19.93 8.07
C LEU A 24 8.38 -18.70 7.16
N CYS A 25 7.57 -18.68 6.12
CA CYS A 25 7.45 -17.55 5.20
C CYS A 25 6.15 -16.79 5.43
N CYS A 26 6.24 -15.47 5.60
CA CYS A 26 5.10 -14.58 5.68
C CYS A 26 5.12 -13.63 4.48
N ASP A 27 4.14 -13.72 3.58
CA ASP A 27 3.98 -12.74 2.52
C ASP A 27 2.89 -11.72 2.86
N LEU A 28 2.78 -10.70 2.03
CA LEU A 28 1.77 -9.65 2.19
C LEU A 28 0.92 -9.51 0.93
N VAL A 29 -0.29 -8.97 1.07
CA VAL A 29 -1.09 -8.54 -0.10
C VAL A 29 -0.46 -7.28 -0.66
N CYS A 30 0.26 -7.44 -1.77
CA CYS A 30 1.10 -6.40 -2.35
C CYS A 30 0.37 -5.65 -3.45
N HIS A 31 0.24 -4.33 -3.29
CA HIS A 31 -0.35 -3.46 -4.30
C HIS A 31 0.61 -3.24 -5.49
N GLY A 32 1.90 -3.06 -5.20
CA GLY A 32 2.98 -2.81 -6.17
C GLY A 32 4.19 -2.17 -5.49
N VAL A 33 5.33 -2.20 -6.16
CA VAL A 33 6.59 -1.65 -5.64
C VAL A 33 7.01 -0.46 -6.49
N PRO A 34 7.04 0.76 -5.92
CA PRO A 34 7.54 1.95 -6.61
C PRO A 34 9.04 1.84 -6.94
N SER A 35 9.47 2.62 -7.93
CA SER A 35 10.88 2.75 -8.24
C SER A 35 11.62 3.59 -7.18
N PRO A 36 12.81 3.16 -6.72
CA PRO A 36 13.67 3.98 -5.87
C PRO A 36 14.01 5.34 -6.48
N LEU A 37 14.14 5.41 -7.82
CA LEU A 37 14.39 6.67 -8.53
C LEU A 37 13.27 7.69 -8.27
N LEU A 38 12.00 7.27 -8.37
CA LEU A 38 10.87 8.14 -8.10
C LEU A 38 10.92 8.70 -6.68
N PHE A 39 11.21 7.84 -5.71
CA PHE A 39 11.30 8.25 -4.30
C PHE A 39 12.46 9.22 -4.07
N LYS A 40 13.64 8.93 -4.64
CA LYS A 40 14.79 9.84 -4.57
C LYS A 40 14.46 11.21 -5.14
N MET A 41 13.90 11.28 -6.35
CA MET A 41 13.55 12.56 -6.99
C MET A 41 12.46 13.32 -6.23
N TYR A 42 11.56 12.61 -5.55
CA TYR A 42 10.58 13.20 -4.67
C TYR A 42 11.23 13.80 -3.41
N LEU A 43 12.16 13.08 -2.77
CA LEU A 43 12.91 13.64 -1.62
C LEU A 43 13.73 14.85 -2.03
N ASP A 44 14.46 14.79 -3.14
CA ASP A 44 15.22 15.92 -3.69
C ASP A 44 14.31 17.14 -3.93
N TYR A 45 13.09 16.93 -4.42
CA TYR A 45 12.08 17.98 -4.59
C TYR A 45 11.65 18.60 -3.26
N LEU A 46 11.36 17.80 -2.23
CA LEU A 46 10.98 18.31 -0.92
C LEU A 46 12.12 19.10 -0.25
N GLU A 47 13.34 18.59 -0.33
CA GLU A 47 14.54 19.25 0.19
C GLU A 47 14.78 20.63 -0.47
N GLN A 48 14.59 20.72 -1.79
CA GLN A 48 14.66 21.99 -2.51
C GLN A 48 13.60 23.00 -2.06
N GLN A 49 12.35 22.53 -1.84
CA GLN A 49 11.26 23.38 -1.35
C GLN A 49 11.51 23.91 0.05
N LYS A 50 12.02 23.06 0.94
CA LYS A 50 12.27 23.40 2.36
C LYS A 50 13.64 24.03 2.58
N LYS A 51 14.58 23.87 1.63
CA LYS A 51 16.01 24.24 1.75
C LYS A 51 16.70 23.54 2.94
N GLN A 52 16.26 22.33 3.26
CA GLN A 52 16.75 21.48 4.34
C GLN A 52 16.83 20.03 3.88
N LYS A 53 17.77 19.26 4.43
CA LYS A 53 17.92 17.84 4.16
C LYS A 53 16.89 17.02 4.94
N ILE A 54 16.34 15.98 4.32
CA ILE A 54 15.45 15.03 4.99
C ILE A 54 16.31 13.97 5.67
N VAL A 55 16.16 13.83 6.99
CA VAL A 55 16.88 12.83 7.81
C VAL A 55 16.02 11.61 8.14
N ALA A 56 14.67 11.74 8.10
CA ALA A 56 13.77 10.62 8.26
C ALA A 56 12.49 10.85 7.44
N TYR A 57 11.90 9.75 6.94
CA TYR A 57 10.64 9.76 6.21
C TYR A 57 9.77 8.56 6.63
N SER A 58 8.50 8.81 6.90
CA SER A 58 7.52 7.77 7.21
C SER A 58 6.37 7.78 6.21
N PHE A 59 6.14 6.62 5.55
CA PHE A 59 5.05 6.44 4.58
C PHE A 59 3.68 6.17 5.21
N ARG A 60 3.65 5.79 6.49
CA ARG A 60 2.44 5.33 7.17
C ARG A 60 2.39 5.88 8.58
N ASP A 61 2.43 7.19 8.69
CA ASP A 61 2.29 7.88 9.97
C ASP A 61 0.82 7.80 10.42
N LYS A 62 0.61 7.12 11.54
CA LYS A 62 -0.72 6.87 12.10
C LYS A 62 -1.14 7.86 13.18
N ARG A 63 -0.45 8.99 13.35
CA ARG A 63 -0.83 10.01 14.36
C ARG A 63 -2.26 10.53 14.17
N GLY A 64 -2.79 10.50 12.95
CA GLY A 64 -4.18 10.82 12.64
C GLY A 64 -5.16 9.65 12.70
N GLY A 65 -4.71 8.46 13.16
CA GLY A 65 -5.43 7.20 13.14
C GLY A 65 -5.28 6.44 11.81
N TRP A 66 -5.80 5.21 11.78
CA TRP A 66 -5.79 4.38 10.59
C TRP A 66 -6.56 4.97 9.40
N LYS A 67 -7.71 5.58 9.68
CA LYS A 67 -8.58 6.18 8.65
C LYS A 67 -8.00 7.46 8.05
N ARG A 68 -6.96 8.03 8.68
CA ARG A 68 -6.29 9.27 8.26
C ARG A 68 -4.78 9.06 8.16
N LEU A 69 -4.38 7.94 7.54
CA LEU A 69 -2.97 7.68 7.26
C LEU A 69 -2.32 8.88 6.59
N GLY A 70 -1.17 9.27 7.12
CA GLY A 70 -0.35 10.34 6.58
C GLY A 70 1.05 9.90 6.25
N VAL A 71 1.80 10.84 5.75
CA VAL A 71 3.24 10.79 5.54
C VAL A 71 3.90 11.87 6.36
N SER A 72 5.08 11.61 6.89
CA SER A 72 5.86 12.62 7.63
C SER A 72 7.31 12.63 7.18
N SER A 73 7.92 13.81 7.23
CA SER A 73 9.33 14.03 6.95
C SER A 73 9.94 14.82 8.11
N VAL A 74 11.10 14.38 8.58
CA VAL A 74 11.92 15.11 9.56
C VAL A 74 13.12 15.69 8.82
N TYR A 75 13.40 16.97 9.04
CA TYR A 75 14.47 17.71 8.38
C TYR A 75 15.69 17.90 9.29
N SER A 76 16.83 18.26 8.71
CA SER A 76 18.11 18.45 9.42
C SER A 76 18.09 19.57 10.47
N ASP A 77 17.15 20.51 10.38
CA ASP A 77 16.89 21.54 11.38
C ASP A 77 15.93 21.08 12.50
N ASN A 78 15.62 19.79 12.58
CA ASN A 78 14.63 19.16 13.46
C ASN A 78 13.18 19.61 13.21
N SER A 79 12.91 20.39 12.17
CA SER A 79 11.53 20.66 11.77
C SER A 79 10.88 19.42 11.18
N GLU A 80 9.56 19.30 11.34
CA GLU A 80 8.77 18.19 10.81
C GLU A 80 7.69 18.72 9.87
N SER A 81 7.39 17.97 8.82
CA SER A 81 6.17 18.12 8.03
C SER A 81 5.32 16.85 8.12
N PHE A 82 4.01 17.04 8.15
CA PHE A 82 3.03 15.97 8.13
C PHE A 82 1.88 16.36 7.21
N CYS A 83 1.47 15.43 6.35
CA CYS A 83 0.26 15.59 5.54
C CYS A 83 -0.46 14.25 5.34
N GLY A 84 -1.73 14.29 4.94
CA GLY A 84 -2.45 13.08 4.58
C GLY A 84 -1.87 12.43 3.32
N MET A 85 -1.94 11.11 3.20
CA MET A 85 -1.45 10.36 2.01
C MET A 85 -2.09 10.87 0.71
N PHE A 86 -3.32 11.38 0.75
CA PHE A 86 -4.01 11.98 -0.40
C PHE A 86 -3.60 13.43 -0.68
N ASP A 87 -2.82 14.03 0.21
CA ASP A 87 -2.28 15.38 0.08
C ASP A 87 -0.79 15.35 -0.27
N ASP A 88 -0.21 14.16 -0.39
CA ASP A 88 1.18 13.91 -0.73
C ASP A 88 1.34 13.51 -2.20
N SER A 89 2.26 14.16 -2.93
CA SER A 89 2.44 13.92 -4.38
C SER A 89 2.99 12.53 -4.68
N TYR A 90 3.86 11.98 -3.84
CA TYR A 90 4.36 10.61 -3.99
C TYR A 90 3.27 9.60 -3.64
N GLY A 91 2.50 9.87 -2.56
CA GLY A 91 1.33 9.09 -2.19
C GLY A 91 0.28 9.06 -3.30
N LEU A 92 0.03 10.19 -3.95
CA LEU A 92 -0.88 10.26 -5.10
C LEU A 92 -0.36 9.48 -6.31
N ALA A 93 0.95 9.52 -6.60
CA ALA A 93 1.55 8.71 -7.67
C ALA A 93 1.40 7.20 -7.39
N PHE A 94 1.52 6.80 -6.12
CA PHE A 94 1.27 5.43 -5.67
C PHE A 94 -0.20 5.04 -5.83
N LEU A 95 -1.14 5.87 -5.34
CA LEU A 95 -2.58 5.61 -5.37
C LEU A 95 -3.19 5.64 -6.78
N LYS A 96 -2.55 6.35 -7.71
CA LYS A 96 -2.92 6.36 -9.14
C LYS A 96 -2.22 5.25 -9.94
N ASP A 97 -1.57 4.31 -9.28
CA ASP A 97 -0.85 3.19 -9.90
C ASP A 97 0.25 3.61 -10.91
N LEU A 98 0.75 4.86 -10.85
CA LEU A 98 1.77 5.37 -11.77
C LEU A 98 3.20 4.96 -11.35
N ALA A 99 3.40 4.71 -10.05
CA ALA A 99 4.71 4.58 -9.44
C ALA A 99 5.39 3.22 -9.62
N PHE A 100 4.66 2.17 -10.01
CA PHE A 100 5.12 0.80 -9.88
C PHE A 100 6.08 0.35 -10.97
N ARG A 101 6.87 -0.68 -10.64
CA ARG A 101 7.68 -1.43 -11.61
C ARG A 101 6.76 -2.09 -12.63
N ARG A 102 7.22 -2.21 -13.89
CA ARG A 102 6.42 -2.83 -14.97
C ARG A 102 5.98 -4.25 -14.64
N SER A 103 6.82 -5.03 -13.95
CA SER A 103 6.50 -6.38 -13.50
C SER A 103 5.31 -6.45 -12.52
N CYS A 104 5.03 -5.37 -11.76
CA CYS A 104 3.92 -5.36 -10.80
C CYS A 104 2.55 -5.37 -11.49
N TYR A 105 2.44 -4.78 -12.69
CA TYR A 105 1.18 -4.80 -13.47
C TYR A 105 0.88 -6.15 -14.15
N ARG A 106 1.85 -7.07 -14.12
CA ARG A 106 1.73 -8.45 -14.63
C ARG A 106 2.17 -9.46 -13.56
N CYS A 107 1.90 -9.12 -12.30
CA CYS A 107 2.36 -9.90 -11.17
C CYS A 107 1.65 -11.25 -11.10
N ARG A 108 2.38 -12.35 -11.34
CA ARG A 108 1.85 -13.71 -11.21
C ARG A 108 1.50 -14.12 -9.79
N TYR A 109 1.93 -13.34 -8.80
CA TYR A 109 1.72 -13.62 -7.38
C TYR A 109 0.53 -12.85 -6.79
N ALA A 110 -0.14 -11.99 -7.57
CA ALA A 110 -1.39 -11.35 -7.18
C ALA A 110 -2.56 -12.31 -7.49
N GLN A 111 -2.73 -13.31 -6.66
CA GLN A 111 -3.69 -14.39 -6.79
C GLN A 111 -4.03 -15.00 -5.44
N LYS A 112 -5.12 -15.79 -5.37
CA LYS A 112 -5.59 -16.44 -4.12
C LYS A 112 -4.60 -17.47 -3.59
N VAL A 113 -3.90 -18.19 -4.47
CA VAL A 113 -2.85 -19.14 -4.09
C VAL A 113 -1.61 -18.34 -3.67
N ARG A 114 -1.23 -18.43 -2.40
CA ARG A 114 -0.19 -17.60 -1.82
C ARG A 114 1.16 -18.32 -1.75
N CYS A 115 2.22 -17.50 -1.75
CA CYS A 115 3.59 -18.02 -1.67
C CYS A 115 4.07 -18.22 -0.23
N GLY A 116 3.51 -17.50 0.74
CA GLY A 116 3.87 -17.63 2.15
C GLY A 116 3.09 -18.72 2.88
N ASP A 117 3.58 -19.15 4.02
CA ASP A 117 2.83 -19.99 4.96
C ASP A 117 1.67 -19.22 5.60
N ILE A 118 1.90 -17.91 5.77
CA ILE A 118 0.93 -16.93 6.24
C ILE A 118 0.97 -15.73 5.29
N THR A 119 -0.20 -15.14 5.00
CA THR A 119 -0.28 -13.85 4.31
C THR A 119 -0.90 -12.82 5.24
N ILE A 120 -0.31 -11.63 5.32
CA ILE A 120 -0.86 -10.50 6.07
C ILE A 120 -1.27 -9.36 5.13
N ALA A 121 -2.31 -8.64 5.51
CA ALA A 121 -2.79 -7.46 4.78
C ALA A 121 -3.51 -6.49 5.71
N ASP A 122 -3.76 -5.30 5.23
CA ASP A 122 -4.77 -4.43 5.80
C ASP A 122 -6.16 -5.01 5.49
N PHE A 123 -7.01 -5.16 6.49
CA PHE A 123 -8.38 -5.64 6.28
C PHE A 123 -9.28 -4.48 5.84
N TRP A 124 -9.15 -4.09 4.57
CA TRP A 124 -10.00 -3.04 4.02
C TRP A 124 -11.47 -3.45 4.09
N GLY A 125 -12.33 -2.51 4.48
CA GLY A 125 -13.77 -2.78 4.62
C GLY A 125 -14.19 -3.50 5.91
N VAL A 126 -13.28 -3.84 6.82
CA VAL A 126 -13.56 -4.52 8.09
C VAL A 126 -14.67 -3.84 8.89
N HIS A 127 -14.71 -2.49 8.94
CA HIS A 127 -15.72 -1.72 9.65
C HIS A 127 -17.16 -1.95 9.16
N ARG A 128 -17.34 -2.49 7.96
CA ARG A 128 -18.66 -2.77 7.35
C ARG A 128 -19.18 -4.14 7.71
N ARG A 129 -18.30 -5.13 7.79
CA ARG A 129 -18.66 -6.53 8.04
C ARG A 129 -18.41 -6.95 9.48
N TYR A 130 -17.33 -6.41 10.07
CA TYR A 130 -16.84 -6.77 11.40
C TYR A 130 -16.53 -5.51 12.22
N PRO A 131 -17.52 -4.62 12.50
CA PRO A 131 -17.29 -3.34 13.18
C PRO A 131 -16.67 -3.51 14.57
N HIS A 132 -16.88 -4.66 15.20
CA HIS A 132 -16.28 -5.00 16.49
C HIS A 132 -14.76 -5.21 16.45
N TYR A 133 -14.16 -5.39 15.24
CA TYR A 133 -12.71 -5.46 15.06
C TYR A 133 -12.07 -4.10 14.76
N ASP A 134 -12.85 -3.03 14.53
CA ASP A 134 -12.35 -1.69 14.14
C ASP A 134 -12.76 -0.60 15.16
N LYS A 135 -12.50 -0.83 16.46
CA LYS A 135 -12.97 0.04 17.53
C LYS A 135 -12.06 1.22 17.84
N ASP A 136 -10.74 1.06 17.67
CA ASP A 136 -9.72 1.98 18.18
C ASP A 136 -9.00 2.81 17.10
N ASP A 137 -9.43 2.70 15.85
CA ASP A 137 -8.82 3.36 14.68
C ASP A 137 -7.31 3.07 14.49
N LYS A 138 -6.81 1.94 15.04
CA LYS A 138 -5.43 1.48 14.80
C LYS A 138 -5.28 0.64 13.54
N GLY A 139 -6.41 0.22 12.98
CA GLY A 139 -6.53 -0.67 11.83
C GLY A 139 -6.51 -2.14 12.23
N THR A 140 -7.13 -2.96 11.42
CA THR A 140 -7.22 -4.41 11.61
C THR A 140 -6.43 -5.12 10.53
N SER A 141 -5.62 -6.08 10.91
CA SER A 141 -4.88 -6.92 9.96
C SER A 141 -5.74 -8.10 9.52
N LEU A 142 -5.75 -8.37 8.22
CA LEU A 142 -6.20 -9.62 7.65
C LEU A 142 -5.05 -10.64 7.74
N VAL A 143 -5.36 -11.85 8.18
CA VAL A 143 -4.40 -12.97 8.20
C VAL A 143 -4.99 -14.15 7.42
N LEU A 144 -4.29 -14.58 6.37
CA LEU A 144 -4.62 -15.81 5.64
C LEU A 144 -3.63 -16.90 6.05
N VAL A 145 -4.16 -18.06 6.41
CA VAL A 145 -3.37 -19.24 6.75
C VAL A 145 -3.28 -20.14 5.53
N ASN A 146 -2.11 -20.24 4.93
CA ASN A 146 -1.94 -20.90 3.63
C ASN A 146 -1.30 -22.31 3.75
N SER A 147 -0.73 -22.64 4.91
CA SER A 147 -0.12 -23.96 5.16
C SER A 147 -0.39 -24.43 6.60
N ARG A 148 -0.25 -25.76 6.81
CA ARG A 148 -0.29 -26.34 8.15
C ARG A 148 0.76 -25.69 9.07
N LYS A 149 1.98 -25.48 8.57
CA LYS A 149 3.07 -24.83 9.31
C LYS A 149 2.70 -23.40 9.75
N GLY A 150 2.03 -22.62 8.88
CA GLY A 150 1.49 -21.32 9.23
C GLY A 150 0.43 -21.38 10.33
N GLY A 151 -0.49 -22.34 10.25
CA GLY A 151 -1.50 -22.57 11.27
C GLY A 151 -0.92 -22.95 12.63
N ASP A 152 0.04 -23.89 12.63
CA ASP A 152 0.72 -24.33 13.86
C ASP A 152 1.55 -23.20 14.49
N PHE A 153 2.10 -22.29 13.69
CA PHE A 153 2.78 -21.10 14.19
C PHE A 153 1.80 -20.13 14.87
N LEU A 154 0.65 -19.86 14.24
CA LEU A 154 -0.35 -18.95 14.82
C LEU A 154 -0.93 -19.49 16.14
N LYS A 155 -1.13 -20.80 16.27
CA LYS A 155 -1.53 -21.43 17.54
C LYS A 155 -0.52 -21.17 18.66
N LYS A 156 0.79 -21.13 18.37
CA LYS A 156 1.85 -20.79 19.34
C LYS A 156 1.84 -19.31 19.75
N CYS A 157 1.13 -18.47 19.00
CA CYS A 157 0.95 -17.06 19.34
C CYS A 157 -0.33 -16.80 20.18
N ASP A 158 -1.02 -17.87 20.58
CA ASP A 158 -2.21 -17.75 21.44
C ASP A 158 -1.88 -16.98 22.73
N GLY A 159 -2.81 -16.15 23.17
CA GLY A 159 -2.62 -15.21 24.28
C GLY A 159 -1.75 -13.99 23.99
N LYS A 160 -1.04 -13.94 22.82
CA LYS A 160 -0.23 -12.80 22.39
C LYS A 160 -0.90 -11.99 21.28
N LEU A 161 -1.83 -12.59 20.55
CA LEU A 161 -2.59 -11.99 19.47
C LEU A 161 -4.08 -12.21 19.72
N PHE A 162 -4.87 -11.19 19.44
CA PHE A 162 -6.31 -11.37 19.30
C PHE A 162 -6.60 -11.78 17.83
N LEU A 163 -7.09 -12.99 17.65
CA LEU A 163 -7.49 -13.52 16.34
C LEU A 163 -9.00 -13.79 16.36
N GLY A 164 -9.70 -13.22 15.39
CA GLY A 164 -11.12 -13.43 15.18
C GLY A 164 -11.38 -14.01 13.78
N PRO A 165 -12.42 -14.84 13.60
CA PRO A 165 -12.75 -15.41 12.31
C PRO A 165 -13.30 -14.36 11.34
N ALA A 166 -13.00 -14.54 10.04
CA ALA A 166 -13.57 -13.75 8.96
C ALA A 166 -13.73 -14.61 7.71
N ASN A 167 -14.69 -14.25 6.85
CA ASN A 167 -14.89 -14.92 5.56
C ASN A 167 -13.92 -14.37 4.51
N LEU A 168 -13.43 -15.27 3.67
CA LEU A 168 -12.51 -14.89 2.60
C LEU A 168 -13.18 -13.95 1.58
N GLU A 169 -14.44 -14.17 1.25
CA GLU A 169 -15.22 -13.36 0.32
C GLU A 169 -15.32 -11.90 0.78
N ASP A 170 -15.51 -11.67 2.08
CA ASP A 170 -15.53 -10.32 2.65
C ASP A 170 -14.15 -9.65 2.55
N ALA A 171 -13.07 -10.41 2.66
CA ALA A 171 -11.73 -9.90 2.46
C ALA A 171 -11.43 -9.59 0.99
N LEU A 172 -11.84 -10.45 0.05
CA LEU A 172 -11.64 -10.29 -1.39
C LEU A 172 -12.32 -9.04 -1.92
N GLN A 173 -13.54 -8.74 -1.44
CA GLN A 173 -14.32 -7.58 -1.87
C GLN A 173 -13.54 -6.25 -1.79
N TYR A 174 -12.63 -6.11 -0.82
CA TYR A 174 -11.88 -4.88 -0.57
C TYR A 174 -10.36 -5.03 -0.73
N ASN A 175 -9.90 -6.23 -1.10
CA ASN A 175 -8.49 -6.54 -1.35
C ASN A 175 -8.30 -7.20 -2.73
N PRO A 176 -8.55 -6.49 -3.84
CA PRO A 176 -8.52 -7.06 -5.19
C PRO A 176 -7.14 -7.60 -5.58
N ARG A 177 -6.07 -7.20 -4.87
CA ARG A 177 -4.71 -7.73 -5.08
C ARG A 177 -4.53 -9.17 -4.59
N LEU A 178 -5.54 -9.74 -3.95
CA LEU A 178 -5.63 -11.17 -3.69
C LEU A 178 -6.04 -11.99 -4.92
N GLU A 179 -6.58 -11.37 -5.96
CA GLU A 179 -7.10 -12.07 -7.14
C GLU A 179 -6.37 -11.69 -8.43
N HIS A 180 -5.96 -10.43 -8.57
CA HIS A 180 -5.31 -9.93 -9.78
C HIS A 180 -4.37 -8.76 -9.50
N PRO A 181 -3.36 -8.54 -10.35
CA PRO A 181 -2.45 -7.40 -10.24
C PRO A 181 -3.19 -6.08 -10.48
N CYS A 182 -2.58 -4.96 -10.08
CA CYS A 182 -3.14 -3.66 -10.42
C CYS A 182 -3.08 -3.42 -11.94
N PRO A 183 -4.12 -2.82 -12.54
CA PRO A 183 -4.11 -2.46 -13.95
C PRO A 183 -3.04 -1.39 -14.21
N MET A 184 -2.39 -1.44 -15.38
CA MET A 184 -1.42 -0.41 -15.77
C MET A 184 -2.17 0.78 -16.37
N PRO A 185 -2.10 1.98 -15.77
CA PRO A 185 -2.68 3.19 -16.36
C PRO A 185 -1.99 3.53 -17.67
N ARG A 186 -2.70 4.14 -18.62
CA ARG A 186 -2.13 4.58 -19.91
C ARG A 186 -0.98 5.56 -19.69
N GLU A 187 -1.11 6.46 -18.77
CA GLU A 187 -0.14 7.49 -18.39
C GLU A 187 1.18 6.89 -17.89
N ARG A 188 1.14 5.66 -17.36
CA ARG A 188 2.35 4.97 -16.88
C ARG A 188 3.39 4.76 -17.98
N THR A 189 2.98 4.69 -19.23
CA THR A 189 3.89 4.47 -20.37
C THR A 189 4.90 5.61 -20.54
N THR A 190 4.48 6.85 -20.26
CA THR A 190 5.29 8.06 -20.37
C THR A 190 5.76 8.62 -19.03
N PHE A 191 5.17 8.19 -17.93
CA PHE A 191 5.41 8.75 -16.60
C PHE A 191 6.90 8.82 -16.22
N TYR A 192 7.64 7.71 -16.37
CA TYR A 192 9.06 7.68 -15.99
C TYR A 192 9.98 8.39 -16.99
N SER A 193 9.67 8.41 -18.27
CA SER A 193 10.42 9.21 -19.24
C SER A 193 10.25 10.70 -18.99
N ASP A 194 9.03 11.12 -18.63
CA ASP A 194 8.78 12.51 -18.25
C ASP A 194 9.45 12.86 -16.91
N LEU A 195 9.43 11.94 -15.94
CA LEU A 195 10.10 12.12 -14.66
C LEU A 195 11.60 12.41 -14.85
N VAL A 196 12.25 11.61 -15.68
CA VAL A 196 13.71 11.77 -15.96
C VAL A 196 13.98 13.04 -16.76
N ARG A 197 13.16 13.34 -17.78
CA ARG A 197 13.36 14.47 -18.68
C ARG A 197 13.01 15.81 -18.05
N CYS A 198 11.90 15.88 -17.32
CA CYS A 198 11.32 17.15 -16.87
C CYS A 198 11.43 17.36 -15.36
N GLY A 199 11.80 16.34 -14.58
CA GLY A 199 11.90 16.40 -13.14
C GLY A 199 10.56 16.25 -12.42
N PHE A 200 10.63 16.08 -11.09
CA PHE A 200 9.46 15.73 -10.28
C PHE A 200 8.41 16.86 -10.25
N ARG A 201 8.82 18.12 -10.22
CA ARG A 201 7.91 19.28 -10.20
C ARG A 201 6.95 19.30 -11.40
N GLN A 202 7.46 19.06 -12.61
CA GLN A 202 6.64 19.02 -13.83
C GLN A 202 5.72 17.81 -13.86
N VAL A 203 6.19 16.69 -13.33
CA VAL A 203 5.38 15.46 -13.21
C VAL A 203 4.19 15.67 -12.26
N ILE A 204 4.36 16.40 -11.15
CA ILE A 204 3.24 16.78 -10.27
C ILE A 204 2.12 17.45 -11.07
N VAL A 205 2.46 18.43 -11.89
CA VAL A 205 1.47 19.20 -12.69
C VAL A 205 0.86 18.31 -13.78
N LYS A 206 1.69 17.67 -14.59
CA LYS A 206 1.26 16.88 -15.76
C LYS A 206 0.33 15.73 -15.39
N TYR A 207 0.62 15.05 -14.27
CA TYR A 207 -0.14 13.87 -13.82
C TYR A 207 -1.11 14.16 -12.69
N HIS A 208 -1.35 15.45 -12.41
CA HIS A 208 -2.28 15.91 -11.38
C HIS A 208 -2.00 15.25 -10.01
N LEU A 209 -0.72 15.31 -9.58
CA LEU A 209 -0.25 14.75 -8.29
C LEU A 209 -0.21 15.83 -7.19
N HIS A 210 -0.91 16.92 -7.35
CA HIS A 210 -1.09 17.94 -6.33
C HIS A 210 -2.34 17.67 -5.50
N PRO A 211 -2.37 18.11 -4.23
CA PRO A 211 -3.57 18.00 -3.41
C PRO A 211 -4.76 18.66 -4.11
N PRO A 212 -5.96 18.11 -3.97
CA PRO A 212 -7.15 18.77 -4.50
C PRO A 212 -7.31 20.16 -3.85
N SER A 213 -7.70 21.18 -4.65
CA SER A 213 -7.96 22.50 -4.14
C SER A 213 -9.02 22.46 -3.02
N PHE A 214 -9.07 23.52 -2.18
CA PHE A 214 -10.03 23.59 -1.07
C PHE A 214 -11.47 23.35 -1.53
N ILE A 215 -11.86 23.87 -2.69
CA ILE A 215 -13.18 23.66 -3.30
C ILE A 215 -13.42 22.17 -3.62
N CYS A 216 -12.45 21.50 -4.24
CA CYS A 216 -12.51 20.06 -4.50
C CYS A 216 -12.59 19.22 -3.23
N ARG A 217 -11.90 19.63 -2.16
CA ARG A 217 -11.93 18.93 -0.85
C ARG A 217 -13.32 18.97 -0.22
N THR A 218 -14.05 20.07 -0.37
CA THR A 218 -15.42 20.24 0.16
C THR A 218 -16.40 19.35 -0.59
N PHE A 219 -16.34 19.31 -1.91
CA PHE A 219 -17.16 18.40 -2.74
C PHE A 219 -16.82 16.92 -2.49
N GLN A 220 -15.55 16.57 -2.34
CA GLN A 220 -15.15 15.20 -2.01
C GLN A 220 -15.58 14.78 -0.60
N ARG A 221 -15.64 15.70 0.37
CA ARG A 221 -16.19 15.41 1.71
C ARG A 221 -17.70 15.14 1.66
N ALA A 222 -18.45 15.91 0.89
CA ALA A 222 -19.89 15.71 0.72
C ALA A 222 -20.22 14.40 -0.03
N SER A 223 -19.44 14.05 -1.06
CA SER A 223 -19.63 12.81 -1.84
C SER A 223 -19.04 11.55 -1.16
N ARG A 224 -18.11 11.69 -0.21
CA ARG A 224 -17.51 10.57 0.56
C ARG A 224 -18.51 9.86 1.49
N GLY A 225 -19.63 10.51 1.86
CA GLY A 225 -20.74 9.85 2.56
C GLY A 225 -21.41 8.75 1.74
N VAL A 226 -21.42 8.87 0.41
CA VAL A 226 -22.10 7.95 -0.52
C VAL A 226 -21.14 7.12 -1.38
N ARG A 227 -19.89 7.56 -1.59
CA ARG A 227 -18.95 6.98 -2.57
C ARG A 227 -17.63 6.41 -1.99
N ARG A 228 -17.52 6.23 -0.68
CA ARG A 228 -16.26 5.77 -0.05
C ARG A 228 -15.71 4.43 -0.57
N ALA A 229 -16.54 3.60 -1.17
CA ALA A 229 -16.09 2.33 -1.78
C ALA A 229 -15.56 2.48 -3.22
N LYS A 230 -16.02 3.49 -3.99
CA LYS A 230 -15.65 3.65 -5.42
C LYS A 230 -14.35 4.42 -5.65
N VAL A 231 -13.95 5.32 -4.77
CA VAL A 231 -12.76 6.17 -4.99
C VAL A 231 -11.44 5.43 -4.78
N TYR A 232 -11.42 4.38 -3.95
CA TYR A 232 -10.23 3.51 -3.80
C TYR A 232 -10.05 2.52 -4.96
N PHE A 233 -11.08 2.32 -5.80
CA PHE A 233 -11.12 1.30 -6.83
C PHE A 233 -11.68 1.78 -8.17
N SER A 234 -11.92 3.07 -8.36
CA SER A 234 -12.51 3.62 -9.60
C SER A 234 -11.50 3.72 -10.77
N GLY A 235 -10.51 2.84 -10.80
CA GLY A 235 -9.68 2.62 -11.98
C GLY A 235 -10.18 1.50 -12.90
N SER A 236 -11.27 0.82 -12.60
CA SER A 236 -11.86 -0.16 -13.51
C SER A 236 -13.14 -0.79 -12.96
N VAL A 237 -14.27 -0.21 -13.18
CA VAL A 237 -15.49 -0.94 -13.50
C VAL A 237 -16.41 0.03 -14.24
N ASP A 238 -16.25 0.11 -15.53
CA ASP A 238 -17.33 0.24 -16.50
C ASP A 238 -16.77 -0.25 -17.84
N ARG A 239 -17.15 -1.45 -18.15
CA ARG A 239 -17.41 -2.24 -19.36
C ARG A 239 -16.86 -3.64 -19.29
#